data_e1e9923523b431d458ac28a1184f9087
#
_entry.id   e1e9923523b431d458ac28a1184f9087
#
_cell.length_a   1.000
_cell.length_b   1.000
_cell.length_c   1.000
_cell.angle_alpha   90.00
_cell.angle_beta   90.00
_cell.angle_gamma   90.00
#
_symmetry.space_group_name_H-M   'P 1'
#
loop_
_entity.id
_entity.type
_entity.pdbx_description
1 polymer ?
#
loop_
_entity_poly.entity_id
_entity_poly.type
_entity_poly.pdbx_seq_one_letter_code
_entity_poly.pdbx_strand_id
1 'polypeptide(L)'
;MRNLSRLWLLTVVFLCPLFVWSQVRRSSEFKEKYTLKDVVVLSRHNIRSPLSSNGSALGKLTPHQWTDWSAASSELTLRGGVLETMMGQFFRKWLVDEGLFKENEVPGSDDVNFYANSMQRTIATAQYFSSGFMPIANLHINHRYAPSKMDPVFFPRLTKDDEQFCKEAMKQISAMGGEKGIRGINENLEESYRIIADVLDLKDSQACKSGEVRAFDDYDTKIIL
;
A
#
# COMPACT_ATOMS: atom_id res chain seq x y z
N MET A 1 -9.32 14.41 -48.66
CA MET A 1 -9.33 13.30 -47.73
C MET A 1 -8.43 13.49 -46.46
N ARG A 2 -7.72 14.62 -46.33
CA ARG A 2 -6.84 14.90 -45.17
C ARG A 2 -7.51 15.54 -43.93
N ASN A 3 -8.76 15.99 -44.04
CA ASN A 3 -9.46 16.67 -42.95
C ASN A 3 -10.37 15.76 -42.12
N LEU A 4 -10.77 14.59 -42.62
CA LEU A 4 -11.59 13.64 -41.84
C LEU A 4 -10.80 12.96 -40.70
N SER A 5 -9.51 12.63 -40.96
CA SER A 5 -8.67 11.96 -39.93
C SER A 5 -8.37 12.85 -38.72
N ARG A 6 -8.27 14.19 -38.94
CA ARG A 6 -8.09 15.16 -37.82
C ARG A 6 -9.35 15.38 -37.01
N LEU A 7 -10.52 15.25 -37.63
CA LEU A 7 -11.81 15.37 -36.94
C LEU A 7 -12.06 14.16 -36.04
N TRP A 8 -11.66 12.95 -36.47
CA TRP A 8 -11.73 11.72 -35.66
C TRP A 8 -10.79 11.76 -34.46
N LEU A 9 -9.57 12.31 -34.61
CA LEU A 9 -8.63 12.42 -33.51
C LEU A 9 -9.12 13.40 -32.42
N LEU A 10 -9.73 14.52 -32.84
CA LEU A 10 -10.31 15.48 -31.89
C LEU A 10 -11.55 14.93 -31.18
N THR A 11 -12.35 14.11 -31.84
CA THR A 11 -13.55 13.49 -31.23
C THR A 11 -13.14 12.42 -30.22
N VAL A 12 -12.09 11.63 -30.46
CA VAL A 12 -11.57 10.63 -29.52
C VAL A 12 -10.93 11.31 -28.30
N VAL A 13 -10.22 12.43 -28.48
CA VAL A 13 -9.61 13.18 -27.36
C VAL A 13 -10.66 13.86 -26.48
N PHE A 14 -11.80 14.29 -27.05
CA PHE A 14 -12.90 14.88 -26.28
C PHE A 14 -13.82 13.85 -25.61
N LEU A 15 -13.92 12.64 -26.15
CA LEU A 15 -14.72 11.56 -25.53
C LEU A 15 -13.97 10.79 -24.42
N CYS A 16 -12.62 10.81 -24.44
CA CYS A 16 -11.81 10.14 -23.42
C CYS A 16 -12.00 10.67 -22.00
N PRO A 17 -12.17 12.00 -21.73
CA PRO A 17 -12.40 12.47 -20.37
C PRO A 17 -13.79 12.14 -19.82
N LEU A 18 -14.76 11.73 -20.64
CA LEU A 18 -16.09 11.38 -20.15
C LEU A 18 -16.15 9.99 -19.50
N PHE A 19 -15.17 9.14 -19.74
CA PHE A 19 -15.09 7.78 -19.14
C PHE A 19 -14.27 7.68 -17.84
N VAL A 20 -13.55 8.73 -17.43
CA VAL A 20 -12.70 8.70 -16.23
C VAL A 20 -13.44 9.09 -14.95
N TRP A 21 -14.71 9.50 -15.03
CA TRP A 21 -15.54 9.89 -13.89
C TRP A 21 -16.49 8.78 -13.46
N SER A 22 -15.98 7.56 -13.33
CA SER A 22 -16.68 6.51 -12.59
C SER A 22 -16.48 6.71 -11.08
N GLN A 23 -16.88 7.85 -10.56
CA GLN A 23 -17.25 7.88 -9.16
C GLN A 23 -18.49 7.00 -9.03
N VAL A 24 -18.44 5.98 -8.18
CA VAL A 24 -19.63 5.26 -7.74
C VAL A 24 -20.50 6.27 -7.00
N ARG A 25 -21.28 7.07 -7.75
CA ARG A 25 -22.27 7.97 -7.16
C ARG A 25 -23.36 7.06 -6.58
N ARG A 26 -23.55 7.13 -5.29
CA ARG A 26 -24.72 6.51 -4.65
C ARG A 26 -25.96 7.06 -5.34
N SER A 27 -26.93 6.20 -5.64
CA SER A 27 -28.19 6.63 -6.24
C SER A 27 -28.90 7.64 -5.33
N SER A 28 -29.69 8.54 -5.90
CA SER A 28 -30.52 9.46 -5.14
C SER A 28 -31.41 8.71 -4.14
N GLU A 29 -31.99 7.59 -4.56
CA GLU A 29 -32.79 6.72 -3.71
C GLU A 29 -32.02 6.16 -2.50
N PHE A 30 -30.72 5.85 -2.65
CA PHE A 30 -29.89 5.42 -1.52
C PHE A 30 -29.68 6.57 -0.52
N LYS A 31 -29.40 7.80 -1.01
CA LYS A 31 -29.20 8.99 -0.16
C LYS A 31 -30.47 9.41 0.58
N GLU A 32 -31.64 9.17 0.01
CA GLU A 32 -32.93 9.43 0.67
C GLU A 32 -33.18 8.46 1.84
N LYS A 33 -32.73 7.21 1.71
CA LYS A 33 -32.96 6.17 2.72
C LYS A 33 -31.90 6.09 3.80
N TYR A 34 -30.68 6.52 3.51
CA TYR A 34 -29.53 6.32 4.40
C TYR A 34 -28.76 7.63 4.63
N THR A 35 -28.45 7.88 5.88
CA THR A 35 -27.60 8.98 6.31
C THR A 35 -26.26 8.43 6.76
N LEU A 36 -25.16 8.99 6.26
CA LEU A 36 -23.81 8.65 6.72
C LEU A 36 -23.65 9.10 8.17
N LYS A 37 -23.25 8.21 9.07
CA LYS A 37 -23.06 8.49 10.50
C LYS A 37 -21.59 8.45 10.90
N ASP A 38 -20.87 7.44 10.42
CA ASP A 38 -19.48 7.20 10.76
C ASP A 38 -18.70 6.70 9.55
N VAL A 39 -17.40 7.01 9.52
CA VAL A 39 -16.46 6.50 8.55
C VAL A 39 -15.23 5.97 9.26
N VAL A 40 -14.90 4.72 9.02
CA VAL A 40 -13.65 4.10 9.47
C VAL A 40 -12.78 3.86 8.24
N VAL A 41 -11.58 4.43 8.26
CA VAL A 41 -10.59 4.27 7.18
C VAL A 41 -9.39 3.50 7.71
N LEU A 42 -9.15 2.32 7.14
CA LEU A 42 -7.91 1.58 7.33
C LEU A 42 -7.03 1.77 6.10
N SER A 43 -5.89 2.40 6.30
CA SER A 43 -4.96 2.69 5.22
C SER A 43 -3.56 2.15 5.50
N ARG A 44 -2.84 1.83 4.45
CA ARG A 44 -1.41 1.58 4.49
C ARG A 44 -0.67 2.92 4.31
N HIS A 45 0.58 3.00 4.79
CA HIS A 45 1.44 4.14 4.47
C HIS A 45 1.59 4.32 2.94
N ASN A 46 1.79 5.53 2.50
CA ASN A 46 2.05 5.88 1.10
C ASN A 46 3.49 5.52 0.67
N ILE A 47 3.95 6.10 -0.41
CA ILE A 47 5.27 5.82 -1.00
C ILE A 47 6.37 6.08 0.03
N ARG A 48 7.11 5.05 0.37
CA ARG A 48 8.28 5.07 1.23
C ARG A 48 9.53 4.63 0.46
N SER A 49 10.72 4.97 0.96
CA SER A 49 11.95 4.40 0.46
C SER A 49 12.01 2.88 0.71
N PRO A 50 12.75 2.11 -0.09
CA PRO A 50 12.92 0.68 0.11
C PRO A 50 13.43 0.32 1.51
N LEU A 51 13.12 -0.88 1.97
CA LEU A 51 13.72 -1.44 3.20
C LEU A 51 15.19 -1.77 3.02
N SER A 52 15.56 -2.03 1.77
CA SER A 52 16.92 -2.42 1.38
C SER A 52 17.48 -1.45 0.37
N SER A 53 18.76 -1.15 0.47
CA SER A 53 19.53 -0.33 -0.46
C SER A 53 20.34 -1.19 -1.43
N ASN A 54 20.97 -0.54 -2.42
CA ASN A 54 22.04 -1.15 -3.21
C ASN A 54 23.09 -1.75 -2.25
N GLY A 55 23.56 -2.96 -2.52
CA GLY A 55 24.49 -3.68 -1.63
C GLY A 55 23.86 -4.45 -0.49
N SER A 56 22.56 -4.31 -0.22
CA SER A 56 21.80 -5.19 0.68
C SER A 56 21.57 -6.58 0.07
N ALA A 57 20.96 -7.51 0.81
CA ALA A 57 20.57 -8.82 0.29
C ALA A 57 19.78 -8.72 -1.01
N LEU A 58 18.78 -7.81 -1.07
CA LEU A 58 18.02 -7.56 -2.31
C LEU A 58 18.85 -6.94 -3.42
N GLY A 59 19.80 -6.04 -3.10
CA GLY A 59 20.73 -5.46 -4.08
C GLY A 59 21.66 -6.47 -4.72
N LYS A 60 21.90 -7.62 -4.06
CA LYS A 60 22.69 -8.72 -4.62
C LYS A 60 21.92 -9.59 -5.63
N LEU A 61 20.60 -9.50 -5.64
CA LEU A 61 19.71 -10.29 -6.51
C LEU A 61 19.54 -9.68 -7.91
N THR A 62 20.13 -8.53 -8.18
CA THR A 62 20.04 -7.82 -9.46
C THR A 62 21.33 -7.09 -9.75
N PRO A 63 21.76 -6.99 -11.02
CA PRO A 63 22.86 -6.12 -11.42
C PRO A 63 22.42 -4.64 -11.53
N HIS A 64 21.10 -4.37 -11.48
CA HIS A 64 20.59 -3.01 -11.65
C HIS A 64 20.99 -2.09 -10.50
N GLN A 65 21.34 -0.86 -10.86
CA GLN A 65 21.51 0.24 -9.92
C GLN A 65 20.20 1.02 -9.84
N TRP A 66 19.58 1.03 -8.68
CA TRP A 66 18.33 1.75 -8.46
C TRP A 66 18.60 3.21 -8.12
N THR A 67 17.64 4.05 -8.45
CA THR A 67 17.67 5.47 -8.09
C THR A 67 17.81 5.64 -6.57
N ASP A 68 18.68 6.56 -6.15
CA ASP A 68 18.77 6.94 -4.75
C ASP A 68 17.50 7.63 -4.30
N TRP A 69 17.08 7.28 -3.10
CA TRP A 69 15.87 7.82 -2.49
C TRP A 69 16.21 8.98 -1.57
N SER A 70 15.39 10.04 -1.58
CA SER A 70 15.57 11.22 -0.74
C SER A 70 15.25 11.01 0.73
N ALA A 71 14.55 9.92 1.08
CA ALA A 71 14.23 9.54 2.44
C ALA A 71 15.13 8.37 2.90
N ALA A 72 15.38 8.28 4.19
CA ALA A 72 16.11 7.16 4.77
C ALA A 72 15.37 5.84 4.52
N SER A 73 16.09 4.70 4.65
CA SER A 73 15.50 3.38 4.44
C SER A 73 14.21 3.21 5.23
N SER A 74 13.17 2.72 4.59
CA SER A 74 11.82 2.49 5.13
C SER A 74 11.00 3.71 5.56
N GLU A 75 11.50 4.92 5.39
CA GLU A 75 10.80 6.15 5.72
C GLU A 75 9.91 6.66 4.59
N LEU A 76 8.83 7.36 4.94
CA LEU A 76 7.93 7.98 3.99
C LEU A 76 8.68 9.03 3.15
N THR A 77 8.51 9.00 1.84
CA THR A 77 9.07 10.01 0.95
C THR A 77 8.23 11.29 0.96
N LEU A 78 8.84 12.41 0.61
CA LEU A 78 8.12 13.67 0.45
C LEU A 78 6.96 13.55 -0.56
N ARG A 79 7.20 12.84 -1.68
CA ARG A 79 6.15 12.57 -2.67
C ARG A 79 4.99 11.79 -2.08
N GLY A 80 5.27 10.77 -1.25
CA GLY A 80 4.25 10.02 -0.53
C GLY A 80 3.44 10.92 0.40
N GLY A 81 4.10 11.85 1.11
CA GLY A 81 3.44 12.83 1.95
C GLY A 81 2.51 13.78 1.17
N VAL A 82 2.98 14.32 0.04
CA VAL A 82 2.13 15.20 -0.81
C VAL A 82 0.88 14.46 -1.29
N LEU A 83 1.01 13.20 -1.72
CA LEU A 83 -0.14 12.40 -2.15
C LEU A 83 -1.12 12.15 -1.01
N GLU A 84 -0.65 11.96 0.22
CA GLU A 84 -1.52 11.81 1.39
C GLU A 84 -2.23 13.12 1.75
N THR A 85 -1.58 14.26 1.62
CA THR A 85 -2.26 15.56 1.79
C THR A 85 -3.40 15.71 0.78
N MET A 86 -3.17 15.37 -0.48
CA MET A 86 -4.21 15.39 -1.52
C MET A 86 -5.34 14.39 -1.19
N MET A 87 -5.01 13.22 -0.67
CA MET A 87 -5.99 12.23 -0.22
C MET A 87 -6.84 12.78 0.94
N GLY A 88 -6.21 13.45 1.92
CA GLY A 88 -6.90 14.12 3.02
C GLY A 88 -7.90 15.17 2.52
N GLN A 89 -7.49 16.01 1.57
CA GLN A 89 -8.37 17.00 0.93
C GLN A 89 -9.55 16.35 0.20
N PHE A 90 -9.30 15.26 -0.51
CA PHE A 90 -10.35 14.50 -1.17
C PHE A 90 -11.37 13.96 -0.17
N PHE A 91 -10.90 13.32 0.92
CA PHE A 91 -11.79 12.80 1.96
C PHE A 91 -12.58 13.91 2.64
N ARG A 92 -11.96 15.05 2.91
CA ARG A 92 -12.65 16.22 3.48
C ARG A 92 -13.81 16.65 2.58
N LYS A 93 -13.51 16.86 1.31
CA LYS A 93 -14.54 17.26 0.34
C LYS A 93 -15.66 16.22 0.26
N TRP A 94 -15.29 14.94 0.14
CA TRP A 94 -16.28 13.86 0.05
C TRP A 94 -17.20 13.81 1.25
N LEU A 95 -16.68 13.94 2.48
CA LEU A 95 -17.48 13.88 3.70
C LEU A 95 -18.39 15.12 3.88
N VAL A 96 -17.98 16.26 3.35
CA VAL A 96 -18.86 17.44 3.24
C VAL A 96 -19.99 17.18 2.23
N ASP A 97 -19.66 16.65 1.06
CA ASP A 97 -20.65 16.32 0.01
C ASP A 97 -21.66 15.24 0.48
N GLU A 98 -21.26 14.36 1.41
CA GLU A 98 -22.12 13.34 2.04
C GLU A 98 -22.85 13.87 3.29
N GLY A 99 -22.60 15.11 3.71
CA GLY A 99 -23.28 15.77 4.82
C GLY A 99 -22.80 15.36 6.21
N LEU A 100 -21.65 14.66 6.33
CA LEU A 100 -21.07 14.33 7.63
C LEU A 100 -20.44 15.54 8.30
N PHE A 101 -19.83 16.45 7.53
CA PHE A 101 -19.29 17.71 8.00
C PHE A 101 -19.89 18.89 7.23
N LYS A 102 -19.90 20.07 7.86
CA LYS A 102 -20.18 21.33 7.15
C LYS A 102 -18.91 21.80 6.42
N GLU A 103 -19.08 22.62 5.39
CA GLU A 103 -17.96 23.05 4.53
C GLU A 103 -16.80 23.69 5.32
N ASN A 104 -17.10 24.60 6.23
CA ASN A 104 -16.11 25.34 7.03
C ASN A 104 -16.06 24.86 8.49
N GLU A 105 -16.58 23.71 8.79
CA GLU A 105 -16.55 23.15 10.13
C GLU A 105 -15.15 22.66 10.49
N VAL A 106 -14.73 22.96 11.70
CA VAL A 106 -13.56 22.34 12.32
C VAL A 106 -14.07 21.31 13.32
N PRO A 107 -13.97 20.00 12.99
CA PRO A 107 -14.43 18.94 13.89
C PRO A 107 -13.71 18.99 15.23
N GLY A 108 -14.38 18.62 16.30
CA GLY A 108 -13.78 18.49 17.62
C GLY A 108 -12.83 17.27 17.70
N SER A 109 -12.07 17.20 18.78
CA SER A 109 -11.17 16.06 19.06
C SER A 109 -11.90 14.74 19.21
N ASP A 110 -13.17 14.78 19.58
CA ASP A 110 -14.01 13.58 19.78
C ASP A 110 -14.69 13.14 18.50
N ASP A 111 -14.73 14.00 17.48
CA ASP A 111 -15.36 13.72 16.19
C ASP A 111 -14.41 13.01 15.22
N VAL A 112 -13.11 13.20 15.38
CA VAL A 112 -12.09 12.65 14.46
C VAL A 112 -10.90 12.10 15.24
N ASN A 113 -10.56 10.85 14.96
CA ASN A 113 -9.39 10.20 15.54
C ASN A 113 -8.43 9.71 14.46
N PHE A 114 -7.18 10.14 14.54
CA PHE A 114 -6.09 9.64 13.70
C PHE A 114 -5.20 8.73 14.55
N TYR A 115 -5.13 7.47 14.18
CA TYR A 115 -4.33 6.47 14.89
C TYR A 115 -3.36 5.79 13.94
N ALA A 116 -2.07 5.77 14.28
CA ALA A 116 -1.02 5.19 13.46
C ALA A 116 -0.27 4.07 14.19
N ASN A 117 0.19 3.09 13.43
CA ASN A 117 1.26 2.21 13.89
C ASN A 117 2.51 3.08 14.21
N SER A 118 3.23 2.75 15.28
CA SER A 118 4.34 3.57 15.79
C SER A 118 5.63 3.48 14.94
N MET A 119 5.48 3.58 13.61
CA MET A 119 6.58 3.63 12.65
C MET A 119 6.62 5.01 11.98
N GLN A 120 7.81 5.54 11.72
CA GLN A 120 7.95 6.87 11.09
C GLN A 120 7.02 7.03 9.88
N ARG A 121 7.07 6.11 8.92
CA ARG A 121 6.26 6.15 7.68
C ARG A 121 4.75 6.18 7.90
N THR A 122 4.25 5.51 8.94
CA THR A 122 2.82 5.46 9.23
C THR A 122 2.36 6.70 10.00
N ILE A 123 3.16 7.16 10.96
CA ILE A 123 2.90 8.42 11.67
C ILE A 123 2.93 9.58 10.67
N ALA A 124 3.97 9.67 9.82
CA ALA A 124 4.07 10.70 8.80
C ALA A 124 2.92 10.66 7.79
N THR A 125 2.50 9.45 7.35
CA THR A 125 1.31 9.30 6.49
C THR A 125 0.08 9.91 7.15
N ALA A 126 -0.18 9.59 8.41
CA ALA A 126 -1.31 10.14 9.15
C ALA A 126 -1.21 11.67 9.35
N GLN A 127 0.00 12.20 9.58
CA GLN A 127 0.24 13.65 9.69
C GLN A 127 -0.07 14.37 8.37
N TYR A 128 0.44 13.87 7.25
CA TYR A 128 0.16 14.46 5.93
C TYR A 128 -1.32 14.35 5.55
N PHE A 129 -1.95 13.19 5.77
CA PHE A 129 -3.38 13.02 5.55
C PHE A 129 -4.18 13.99 6.40
N SER A 130 -3.94 14.05 7.70
CA SER A 130 -4.68 14.92 8.60
C SER A 130 -4.49 16.39 8.28
N SER A 131 -3.32 16.81 7.81
CA SER A 131 -3.06 18.19 7.38
C SER A 131 -3.87 18.60 6.15
N GLY A 132 -4.12 17.66 5.24
CA GLY A 132 -5.02 17.87 4.10
C GLY A 132 -6.49 17.83 4.49
N PHE A 133 -6.84 16.96 5.44
CA PHE A 133 -8.20 16.77 5.92
C PHE A 133 -8.65 17.91 6.85
N MET A 134 -7.81 18.29 7.77
CA MET A 134 -8.07 19.36 8.78
C MET A 134 -6.81 20.20 8.96
N PRO A 135 -6.59 21.24 8.15
CA PRO A 135 -5.37 22.06 8.18
C PRO A 135 -5.34 23.00 9.41
N ILE A 136 -5.26 22.44 10.60
CA ILE A 136 -5.19 23.14 11.88
C ILE A 136 -3.90 22.79 12.63
N ALA A 137 -3.41 23.74 13.44
CA ALA A 137 -2.08 23.69 14.01
C ALA A 137 -1.86 22.56 15.04
N ASN A 138 -2.89 22.14 15.76
CA ASN A 138 -2.77 21.26 16.93
C ASN A 138 -3.34 19.85 16.67
N LEU A 139 -3.15 19.32 15.47
CA LEU A 139 -3.53 17.93 15.17
C LEU A 139 -2.64 16.95 15.89
N HIS A 140 -3.25 16.04 16.64
CA HIS A 140 -2.54 14.96 17.31
C HIS A 140 -2.75 13.66 16.58
N ILE A 141 -1.65 12.97 16.24
CA ILE A 141 -1.67 11.61 15.72
C ILE A 141 -1.43 10.66 16.88
N ASN A 142 -2.45 9.89 17.21
CA ASN A 142 -2.37 8.90 18.26
C ASN A 142 -1.50 7.72 17.80
N HIS A 143 -0.56 7.31 18.63
CA HIS A 143 0.22 6.09 18.45
C HIS A 143 0.66 5.55 19.82
N ARG A 144 0.71 4.23 19.93
CA ARG A 144 0.87 3.57 21.23
C ARG A 144 2.28 3.61 21.79
N TYR A 145 3.28 3.51 20.92
CA TYR A 145 4.67 3.37 21.31
C TYR A 145 5.54 4.49 20.73
N ALA A 146 6.74 4.63 21.25
CA ALA A 146 7.77 5.45 20.63
C ALA A 146 8.00 5.00 19.16
N PRO A 147 8.41 5.90 18.25
CA PRO A 147 8.72 5.55 16.87
C PRO A 147 9.68 4.35 16.77
N SER A 148 9.47 3.52 15.76
CA SER A 148 10.22 2.27 15.47
C SER A 148 9.78 1.02 16.22
N LYS A 149 8.72 1.09 17.03
CA LYS A 149 8.13 -0.11 17.65
C LYS A 149 6.79 -0.43 17.01
N MET A 150 6.61 -1.67 16.55
CA MET A 150 5.35 -2.14 15.97
C MET A 150 4.26 -2.24 17.03
N ASP A 151 3.08 -1.69 16.72
CA ASP A 151 1.90 -1.82 17.55
C ASP A 151 1.22 -3.18 17.28
N PRO A 152 0.93 -3.99 18.30
CA PRO A 152 0.24 -5.27 18.15
C PRO A 152 -1.14 -5.17 17.48
N VAL A 153 -1.81 -4.02 17.51
CA VAL A 153 -3.08 -3.79 16.80
C VAL A 153 -2.88 -3.93 15.28
N PHE A 154 -1.76 -3.42 14.76
CA PHE A 154 -1.43 -3.51 13.33
C PHE A 154 -0.54 -4.70 12.97
N PHE A 155 0.16 -5.23 13.95
CA PHE A 155 1.05 -6.37 13.77
C PHE A 155 0.87 -7.34 14.95
N PRO A 156 -0.25 -8.07 14.98
CA PRO A 156 -0.51 -9.03 16.03
C PRO A 156 0.56 -10.13 16.01
N ARG A 157 1.10 -10.44 17.17
CA ARG A 157 2.00 -11.57 17.33
C ARG A 157 1.21 -12.72 17.93
N LEU A 158 1.25 -13.86 17.26
CA LEU A 158 0.70 -15.09 17.79
C LEU A 158 1.53 -15.54 19.00
N THR A 159 0.86 -15.99 20.03
CA THR A 159 1.43 -16.46 21.27
C THR A 159 1.38 -17.99 21.34
N LYS A 160 1.88 -18.59 22.41
CA LYS A 160 1.72 -20.03 22.63
C LYS A 160 0.26 -20.44 22.77
N ASP A 161 -0.59 -19.56 23.25
CA ASP A 161 -2.02 -19.80 23.39
C ASP A 161 -2.73 -19.91 22.03
N ASP A 162 -2.10 -19.39 20.98
CA ASP A 162 -2.58 -19.46 19.60
C ASP A 162 -2.08 -20.69 18.81
N GLU A 163 -1.40 -21.64 19.48
CA GLU A 163 -0.77 -22.80 18.82
C GLU A 163 -1.76 -23.63 18.00
N GLN A 164 -2.98 -23.84 18.52
CA GLN A 164 -4.02 -24.57 17.80
C GLN A 164 -4.47 -23.80 16.54
N PHE A 165 -4.61 -22.50 16.64
CA PHE A 165 -4.92 -21.63 15.48
C PHE A 165 -3.81 -21.70 14.44
N CYS A 166 -2.55 -21.62 14.86
CA CYS A 166 -1.39 -21.73 13.95
C CYS A 166 -1.35 -23.08 13.23
N LYS A 167 -1.62 -24.18 13.92
CA LYS A 167 -1.68 -25.51 13.33
C LYS A 167 -2.79 -25.62 12.26
N GLU A 168 -3.98 -25.12 12.57
CA GLU A 168 -5.09 -25.15 11.62
C GLU A 168 -4.83 -24.24 10.42
N ALA A 169 -4.30 -23.04 10.62
CA ALA A 169 -3.92 -22.15 9.54
C ALA A 169 -2.85 -22.78 8.62
N MET A 170 -1.82 -23.40 9.19
CA MET A 170 -0.79 -24.11 8.42
C MET A 170 -1.35 -25.29 7.64
N LYS A 171 -2.31 -26.02 8.20
CA LYS A 171 -3.00 -27.10 7.51
C LYS A 171 -3.79 -26.58 6.30
N GLN A 172 -4.53 -25.48 6.48
CA GLN A 172 -5.28 -24.84 5.40
C GLN A 172 -4.35 -24.30 4.31
N ILE A 173 -3.26 -23.61 4.70
CA ILE A 173 -2.23 -23.13 3.76
C ILE A 173 -1.65 -24.30 2.97
N SER A 174 -1.27 -25.38 3.66
CA SER A 174 -0.71 -26.57 3.00
C SER A 174 -1.69 -27.19 2.01
N ALA A 175 -2.99 -27.24 2.35
CA ALA A 175 -4.01 -27.76 1.48
C ALA A 175 -4.19 -26.95 0.17
N MET A 176 -3.85 -25.66 0.15
CA MET A 176 -3.87 -24.83 -1.07
C MET A 176 -2.89 -25.33 -2.16
N GLY A 177 -1.85 -26.04 -1.77
CA GLY A 177 -0.88 -26.65 -2.68
C GLY A 177 -1.23 -28.09 -3.10
N GLY A 178 -2.43 -28.57 -2.73
CA GLY A 178 -2.88 -29.93 -3.04
C GLY A 178 -2.04 -31.01 -2.34
N GLU A 179 -1.80 -32.12 -3.02
CA GLU A 179 -1.05 -33.25 -2.47
C GLU A 179 0.43 -32.92 -2.12
N LYS A 180 0.98 -31.90 -2.77
CA LYS A 180 2.36 -31.45 -2.55
C LYS A 180 2.50 -30.42 -1.42
N GLY A 181 1.39 -29.98 -0.82
CA GLY A 181 1.41 -29.00 0.27
C GLY A 181 2.04 -27.66 -0.15
N ILE A 182 2.88 -27.09 0.70
CA ILE A 182 3.56 -25.80 0.43
C ILE A 182 4.37 -25.85 -0.89
N ARG A 183 4.96 -26.98 -1.24
CA ARG A 183 5.66 -27.14 -2.54
C ARG A 183 4.71 -26.93 -3.72
N GLY A 184 3.49 -27.44 -3.63
CA GLY A 184 2.47 -27.23 -4.68
C GLY A 184 2.10 -25.77 -4.85
N ILE A 185 2.05 -24.98 -3.77
CA ILE A 185 1.86 -23.52 -3.87
C ILE A 185 3.03 -22.90 -4.64
N ASN A 186 4.26 -23.30 -4.32
CA ASN A 186 5.45 -22.78 -4.97
C ASN A 186 5.48 -23.11 -6.47
N GLU A 187 5.14 -24.34 -6.83
CA GLU A 187 5.01 -24.75 -8.25
C GLU A 187 3.95 -23.94 -9.00
N ASN A 188 2.82 -23.64 -8.35
CA ASN A 188 1.77 -22.77 -8.91
C ASN A 188 2.23 -21.33 -9.16
N LEU A 189 3.30 -20.90 -8.51
CA LEU A 189 3.90 -19.57 -8.63
C LEU A 189 5.10 -19.52 -9.59
N GLU A 190 5.47 -20.63 -10.22
CA GLU A 190 6.66 -20.74 -11.08
C GLU A 190 6.74 -19.62 -12.13
N GLU A 191 5.64 -19.36 -12.82
CA GLU A 191 5.57 -18.29 -13.83
C GLU A 191 5.82 -16.91 -13.20
N SER A 192 5.28 -16.64 -12.02
CA SER A 192 5.50 -15.40 -11.29
C SER A 192 6.97 -15.24 -10.87
N TYR A 193 7.59 -16.31 -10.43
CA TYR A 193 9.03 -16.32 -10.10
C TYR A 193 9.90 -16.08 -11.32
N ARG A 194 9.55 -16.67 -12.46
CA ARG A 194 10.25 -16.45 -13.74
C ARG A 194 10.17 -14.98 -14.16
N ILE A 195 8.98 -14.38 -14.10
CA ILE A 195 8.78 -12.95 -14.42
C ILE A 195 9.63 -12.06 -13.50
N ILE A 196 9.63 -12.33 -12.20
CA ILE A 196 10.44 -11.56 -11.24
C ILE A 196 11.93 -11.74 -11.53
N ALA A 197 12.38 -12.96 -11.82
CA ALA A 197 13.77 -13.24 -12.15
C ALA A 197 14.22 -12.50 -13.42
N ASP A 198 13.37 -12.45 -14.45
CA ASP A 198 13.63 -11.72 -15.68
C ASP A 198 13.67 -10.19 -15.44
N VAL A 199 12.74 -9.64 -14.66
CA VAL A 199 12.71 -8.20 -14.30
C VAL A 199 13.96 -7.78 -13.53
N LEU A 200 14.50 -8.66 -12.70
CA LEU A 200 15.67 -8.40 -11.88
C LEU A 200 17.00 -8.76 -12.58
N ASP A 201 16.98 -9.33 -13.79
CA ASP A 201 18.15 -9.92 -14.42
C ASP A 201 18.92 -10.85 -13.46
N LEU A 202 18.19 -11.72 -12.77
CA LEU A 202 18.71 -12.55 -11.67
C LEU A 202 19.96 -13.33 -12.07
N LYS A 203 20.03 -13.85 -13.29
CA LYS A 203 21.16 -14.63 -13.81
C LYS A 203 22.48 -13.83 -13.81
N ASP A 204 22.39 -12.51 -14.00
CA ASP A 204 23.51 -11.61 -14.02
C ASP A 204 23.81 -10.99 -12.66
N SER A 205 23.02 -11.31 -11.65
CA SER A 205 23.19 -10.85 -10.28
C SER A 205 24.44 -11.42 -9.60
N GLN A 206 24.91 -10.73 -8.56
CA GLN A 206 26.03 -11.19 -7.74
C GLN A 206 25.69 -12.52 -7.04
N ALA A 207 24.47 -12.63 -6.50
CA ALA A 207 24.02 -13.81 -5.77
C ALA A 207 23.95 -15.06 -6.66
N CYS A 208 23.53 -14.91 -7.94
CA CYS A 208 23.52 -16.02 -8.89
C CYS A 208 24.96 -16.43 -9.30
N LYS A 209 25.81 -15.46 -9.59
CA LYS A 209 27.21 -15.70 -9.97
C LYS A 209 28.04 -16.37 -8.87
N SER A 210 27.72 -16.06 -7.60
CA SER A 210 28.36 -16.70 -6.44
C SER A 210 27.78 -18.08 -6.11
N GLY A 211 26.67 -18.47 -6.73
CA GLY A 211 25.96 -19.71 -6.41
C GLY A 211 25.13 -19.66 -5.13
N GLU A 212 24.96 -18.47 -4.55
CA GLU A 212 24.13 -18.24 -3.35
C GLU A 212 22.63 -18.41 -3.67
N VAL A 213 22.21 -18.03 -4.87
CA VAL A 213 20.85 -18.17 -5.39
C VAL A 213 20.90 -18.72 -6.80
N ARG A 214 20.05 -19.73 -7.11
CA ARG A 214 19.92 -20.29 -8.45
C ARG A 214 18.64 -19.82 -9.13
N ALA A 215 17.53 -19.91 -8.42
CA ALA A 215 16.22 -19.50 -8.85
C ALA A 215 15.35 -19.16 -7.63
N PHE A 216 14.27 -18.41 -7.81
CA PHE A 216 13.38 -18.05 -6.69
C PHE A 216 12.49 -19.21 -6.21
N ASP A 217 12.31 -20.25 -7.00
CA ASP A 217 11.60 -21.48 -6.68
C ASP A 217 12.51 -22.57 -6.08
N ASP A 218 13.81 -22.30 -5.91
CA ASP A 218 14.76 -23.22 -5.30
C ASP A 218 14.62 -23.21 -3.78
N TYR A 219 14.02 -24.28 -3.24
CA TYR A 219 13.81 -24.44 -1.80
C TYR A 219 15.07 -24.52 -0.97
N ASP A 220 16.19 -24.89 -1.57
CA ASP A 220 17.48 -24.97 -0.90
C ASP A 220 18.15 -23.59 -0.79
N THR A 221 17.59 -22.59 -1.48
CA THR A 221 18.04 -21.20 -1.40
C THR A 221 17.52 -20.55 -0.12
N LYS A 222 18.40 -20.31 0.83
CA LYS A 222 18.08 -19.58 2.06
C LYS A 222 18.15 -18.08 1.81
N ILE A 223 17.13 -17.51 1.17
CA ILE A 223 16.97 -16.07 1.12
C ILE A 223 16.30 -15.66 2.42
N ILE A 224 17.04 -15.07 3.34
CA ILE A 224 16.48 -14.36 4.49
C ILE A 224 16.13 -12.96 3.99
N LEU A 225 14.85 -12.74 3.68
CA LEU A 225 14.29 -11.42 3.36
C LEU A 225 14.08 -10.60 4.63
#